data_c4cb7bdb4f90cd6dea8b18ffc0469c8d
#
_entry.id   c4cb7bdb4f90cd6dea8b18ffc0469c8d
#
_cell.length_a   1.000
_cell.length_b   1.000
_cell.length_c   1.000
_cell.angle_alpha   90.00
_cell.angle_beta   90.00
_cell.angle_gamma   90.00
#
_symmetry.space_group_name_H-M   'P 1'
#
loop_
_entity.id
_entity.type
_entity.pdbx_description
1 polymer ?
#
loop_
_entity_poly.entity_id
_entity_poly.type
_entity_poly.pdbx_seq_one_letter_code
_entity_poly.pdbx_strand_id
1 'polypeptide(L)'
;EISACLVGSEMCIRDSYRAREANVYRLAEVSNSIIDQCVAQGVPFAREYGGLLDNRSFGGAQVSRTFYARGQTGQQLLLGAYSALSRQIGLGKVKMYTRHEMLDVVKVDGRARGIIARNLITGKIERYAAHAVVVATGGYVNTFFLSTNAMASNGSAAWQCYKKGAYFANPCMVQIHPTCVPVHGDYPVSYTHLTL
;
A
#
# COMPACT_ATOMS: atom_id res chain seq x y z
N GLU A 1 2.68 0.16 27.92
CA GLU A 1 3.48 -1.09 27.91
C GLU A 1 3.31 -1.93 26.65
N ILE A 2 2.14 -1.98 26.03
CA ILE A 2 1.90 -2.74 24.79
C ILE A 2 2.68 -2.15 23.61
N SER A 3 2.86 -0.85 23.53
CA SER A 3 3.58 -0.20 22.43
C SER A 3 5.09 -0.47 22.45
N ALA A 4 5.71 -0.61 23.60
CA ALA A 4 7.14 -0.87 23.69
C ALA A 4 7.53 -2.28 23.22
N CYS A 5 6.70 -3.29 23.48
CA CYS A 5 6.92 -4.65 22.98
C CYS A 5 6.68 -4.79 21.48
N LEU A 6 5.72 -4.06 20.92
CA LEU A 6 5.44 -4.06 19.47
C LEU A 6 6.54 -3.37 18.66
N VAL A 7 7.09 -2.29 19.18
CA VAL A 7 8.14 -1.50 18.51
C VAL A 7 9.51 -2.16 18.63
N GLY A 8 9.83 -2.73 19.79
CA GLY A 8 11.18 -3.25 20.05
C GLY A 8 11.47 -4.61 19.44
N SER A 9 10.55 -5.56 19.53
CA SER A 9 10.86 -6.95 19.20
C SER A 9 10.51 -7.37 17.77
N GLU A 10 9.45 -6.81 17.17
CA GLU A 10 9.02 -7.30 15.87
C GLU A 10 9.48 -6.44 14.69
N MET A 11 9.60 -5.14 14.85
CA MET A 11 10.01 -4.30 13.74
C MET A 11 11.52 -4.14 13.65
N CYS A 12 12.19 -3.93 14.77
CA CYS A 12 13.64 -3.80 14.77
C CYS A 12 14.36 -5.12 14.43
N ILE A 13 13.85 -6.25 14.89
CA ILE A 13 14.45 -7.56 14.58
C ILE A 13 14.18 -7.96 13.13
N ARG A 14 12.98 -7.71 12.60
CA ARG A 14 12.61 -8.11 11.23
C ARG A 14 13.23 -7.24 10.15
N ASP A 15 13.37 -5.96 10.38
CA ASP A 15 13.95 -5.03 9.41
C ASP A 15 15.45 -4.80 9.62
N SER A 16 16.06 -5.54 10.56
CA SER A 16 17.45 -5.39 10.91
C SER A 16 17.83 -3.96 11.32
N TYR A 17 16.96 -3.30 12.08
CA TYR A 17 17.13 -1.91 12.54
C TYR A 17 17.25 -0.86 11.41
N ARG A 18 16.64 -1.11 10.28
CA ARG A 18 16.69 -0.22 9.11
C ARG A 18 15.55 0.79 9.03
N ALA A 19 14.41 0.50 9.67
CA ALA A 19 13.31 1.43 9.73
C ALA A 19 13.62 2.61 10.65
N ARG A 20 13.03 3.75 10.32
CA ARG A 20 13.10 4.92 11.21
C ARG A 20 12.19 4.69 12.42
N GLU A 21 12.77 4.60 13.61
CA GLU A 21 12.05 4.30 14.87
C GLU A 21 10.84 5.21 15.10
N ALA A 22 10.99 6.51 14.85
CA ALA A 22 9.91 7.47 15.02
C ALA A 22 8.68 7.15 14.13
N ASN A 23 8.89 6.64 12.91
CA ASN A 23 7.80 6.25 12.01
C ASN A 23 7.13 4.96 12.48
N VAL A 24 7.94 4.03 12.99
CA VAL A 24 7.46 2.77 13.55
C VAL A 24 6.61 3.02 14.80
N TYR A 25 7.11 3.84 15.70
CA TYR A 25 6.39 4.24 16.92
C TYR A 25 5.05 4.90 16.56
N ARG A 26 5.07 5.84 15.62
CA ARG A 26 3.85 6.53 15.18
C ARG A 26 2.84 5.57 14.55
N LEU A 27 3.30 4.58 13.76
CA LEU A 27 2.43 3.56 13.19
C LEU A 27 1.76 2.73 14.29
N ALA A 28 2.52 2.30 15.30
CA ALA A 28 1.96 1.57 16.44
C ALA A 28 0.92 2.39 17.20
N GLU A 29 1.21 3.68 17.44
CA GLU A 29 0.30 4.61 18.14
C GLU A 29 -1.04 4.78 17.41
N VAL A 30 -1.02 4.91 16.08
CA VAL A 30 -2.23 5.18 15.29
C VAL A 30 -2.93 3.92 14.77
N SER A 31 -2.37 2.74 14.97
CA SER A 31 -2.86 1.49 14.37
C SER A 31 -4.33 1.20 14.66
N ASN A 32 -4.77 1.37 15.90
CA ASN A 32 -6.16 1.17 16.29
C ASN A 32 -7.09 2.17 15.60
N SER A 33 -6.70 3.44 15.56
CA SER A 33 -7.48 4.49 14.88
C SER A 33 -7.62 4.23 13.38
N ILE A 34 -6.62 3.61 12.74
CA ILE A 34 -6.69 3.21 11.32
C ILE A 34 -7.75 2.12 11.15
N ILE A 35 -7.78 1.13 12.02
CA ILE A 35 -8.78 0.06 11.96
C ILE A 35 -10.19 0.61 12.19
N ASP A 36 -10.37 1.49 13.17
CA ASP A 36 -11.65 2.15 13.43
C ASP A 36 -12.13 2.95 12.22
N GLN A 37 -11.24 3.66 11.53
CA GLN A 37 -11.55 4.34 10.27
C GLN A 37 -11.98 3.36 9.18
N CYS A 38 -11.30 2.23 9.03
CA CYS A 38 -11.68 1.20 8.07
C CYS A 38 -13.07 0.62 8.37
N VAL A 39 -13.38 0.37 9.66
CA VAL A 39 -14.71 -0.06 10.09
C VAL A 39 -15.76 1.00 9.75
N ALA A 40 -15.48 2.27 10.03
CA ALA A 40 -16.37 3.38 9.69
C ALA A 40 -16.59 3.54 8.18
N GLN A 41 -15.64 3.12 7.35
CA GLN A 41 -15.77 3.06 5.88
C GLN A 41 -16.53 1.83 5.38
N GLY A 42 -16.97 0.95 6.29
CA GLY A 42 -17.77 -0.23 5.96
C GLY A 42 -16.96 -1.50 5.68
N VAL A 43 -15.69 -1.56 6.06
CA VAL A 43 -14.91 -2.79 5.93
C VAL A 43 -15.42 -3.87 6.89
N PRO A 44 -15.87 -5.05 6.40
CA PRO A 44 -16.51 -6.08 7.21
C PRO A 44 -15.46 -6.99 7.87
N PHE A 45 -14.73 -6.48 8.84
CA PHE A 45 -13.83 -7.31 9.62
C PHE A 45 -14.58 -8.39 10.41
N ALA A 46 -13.92 -9.53 10.60
CA ALA A 46 -14.45 -10.60 11.43
C ALA A 46 -14.69 -10.10 12.87
N ARG A 47 -15.72 -10.65 13.51
CA ARG A 47 -16.09 -10.30 14.87
C ARG A 47 -16.19 -11.54 15.73
N GLU A 48 -15.82 -11.40 16.98
CA GLU A 48 -16.07 -12.37 18.02
C GLU A 48 -17.57 -12.46 18.35
N TYR A 49 -17.97 -13.49 19.09
CA TYR A 49 -19.36 -13.69 19.51
C TYR A 49 -19.93 -12.50 20.29
N GLY A 50 -19.09 -11.82 21.07
CA GLY A 50 -19.45 -10.59 21.80
C GLY A 50 -19.54 -9.32 20.96
N GLY A 51 -19.28 -9.39 19.64
CA GLY A 51 -19.38 -8.26 18.72
C GLY A 51 -18.10 -7.42 18.59
N LEU A 52 -17.06 -7.69 19.35
CA LEU A 52 -15.75 -7.06 19.19
C LEU A 52 -15.06 -7.57 17.94
N LEU A 53 -14.10 -6.79 17.43
CA LEU A 53 -13.29 -7.21 16.28
C LEU A 53 -12.41 -8.40 16.67
N ASP A 54 -12.49 -9.45 15.88
CA ASP A 54 -11.68 -10.66 16.08
C ASP A 54 -10.24 -10.46 15.59
N ASN A 55 -9.31 -11.09 16.31
CA ASN A 55 -7.88 -11.06 16.03
C ASN A 55 -7.34 -12.46 15.87
N ARG A 56 -6.44 -12.64 14.91
CA ARG A 56 -5.70 -13.88 14.75
C ARG A 56 -4.19 -13.66 14.70
N SER A 57 -3.42 -14.70 15.02
CA SER A 57 -1.99 -14.70 14.72
C SER A 57 -1.78 -14.89 13.22
N PHE A 58 -0.75 -14.26 12.68
CA PHE A 58 -0.42 -14.33 11.26
C PHE A 58 1.09 -14.19 11.05
N GLY A 59 1.65 -15.06 10.20
CA GLY A 59 2.99 -14.87 9.66
C GLY A 59 4.12 -14.73 10.67
N GLY A 60 4.11 -15.50 11.77
CA GLY A 60 5.16 -15.46 12.80
C GLY A 60 4.97 -14.35 13.85
N ALA A 61 3.79 -13.72 13.92
CA ALA A 61 3.43 -12.89 15.05
C ALA A 61 3.24 -13.76 16.29
N GLN A 62 3.88 -13.40 17.41
CA GLN A 62 3.79 -14.15 18.66
C GLN A 62 2.43 -13.99 19.36
N VAL A 63 1.70 -12.94 19.01
CA VAL A 63 0.39 -12.61 19.58
C VAL A 63 -0.65 -12.41 18.48
N SER A 64 -1.90 -12.73 18.77
CA SER A 64 -3.01 -12.43 17.88
C SER A 64 -3.24 -10.92 17.84
N ARG A 65 -2.94 -10.28 16.72
CA ARG A 65 -3.08 -8.83 16.53
C ARG A 65 -3.53 -8.45 15.12
N THR A 66 -3.80 -9.45 14.29
CA THR A 66 -4.16 -9.21 12.89
C THR A 66 -5.68 -9.21 12.74
N PHE A 67 -6.25 -8.08 12.39
CA PHE A 67 -7.64 -7.97 11.98
C PHE A 67 -7.80 -8.53 10.57
N TYR A 68 -8.89 -9.21 10.30
CA TYR A 68 -9.09 -9.92 9.04
C TYR A 68 -10.54 -9.95 8.60
N ALA A 69 -10.74 -10.13 7.30
CA ALA A 69 -12.06 -10.30 6.67
C ALA A 69 -12.08 -11.63 5.88
N ARG A 70 -11.87 -12.74 6.55
CA ARG A 70 -11.97 -14.14 6.09
C ARG A 70 -11.52 -14.36 4.63
N GLY A 71 -10.23 -14.23 4.38
CA GLY A 71 -9.61 -14.45 3.06
C GLY A 71 -9.75 -13.30 2.07
N GLN A 72 -10.49 -12.25 2.40
CA GLN A 72 -10.74 -11.12 1.51
C GLN A 72 -10.27 -9.77 2.08
N THR A 73 -9.39 -9.78 3.07
CA THR A 73 -9.00 -8.58 3.82
C THR A 73 -8.51 -7.46 2.91
N GLY A 74 -7.59 -7.75 2.00
CA GLY A 74 -7.05 -6.76 1.06
C GLY A 74 -8.12 -6.21 0.12
N GLN A 75 -8.98 -7.08 -0.42
CA GLN A 75 -10.08 -6.68 -1.28
C GLN A 75 -11.08 -5.78 -0.56
N GLN A 76 -11.46 -6.12 0.66
CA GLN A 76 -12.42 -5.35 1.44
C GLN A 76 -11.86 -4.00 1.87
N LEU A 77 -10.59 -3.92 2.24
CA LEU A 77 -9.90 -2.65 2.49
C LEU A 77 -9.89 -1.76 1.26
N LEU A 78 -9.58 -2.33 0.08
CA LEU A 78 -9.61 -1.59 -1.18
C LEU A 78 -11.00 -1.07 -1.52
N LEU A 79 -12.03 -1.91 -1.39
CA LEU A 79 -13.42 -1.52 -1.65
C LEU A 79 -13.90 -0.44 -0.69
N GLY A 80 -13.56 -0.53 0.60
CA GLY A 80 -13.88 0.50 1.60
C GLY A 80 -13.24 1.85 1.26
N ALA A 81 -11.95 1.85 0.96
CA ALA A 81 -11.22 3.05 0.55
C ALA A 81 -11.76 3.63 -0.76
N TYR A 82 -12.06 2.78 -1.75
CA TYR A 82 -12.61 3.21 -3.04
C TYR A 82 -14.01 3.80 -2.89
N SER A 83 -14.85 3.23 -2.05
CA SER A 83 -16.20 3.77 -1.76
C SER A 83 -16.12 5.15 -1.14
N ALA A 84 -15.21 5.34 -0.17
CA ALA A 84 -14.97 6.64 0.45
C ALA A 84 -14.45 7.68 -0.57
N LEU A 85 -13.53 7.27 -1.45
CA LEU A 85 -13.02 8.10 -2.54
C LEU A 85 -14.13 8.47 -3.52
N SER A 86 -14.96 7.51 -3.95
CA SER A 86 -16.06 7.71 -4.90
C SER A 86 -17.06 8.74 -4.38
N ARG A 87 -17.32 8.75 -3.08
CA ARG A 87 -18.14 9.77 -2.45
C ARG A 87 -17.54 11.17 -2.63
N GLN A 88 -16.23 11.34 -2.47
CA GLN A 88 -15.55 12.64 -2.66
C GLN A 88 -15.52 13.05 -4.13
N ILE A 89 -15.44 12.10 -5.05
CA ILE A 89 -15.57 12.35 -6.49
C ILE A 89 -17.00 12.86 -6.82
N GLY A 90 -18.02 12.19 -6.28
CA GLY A 90 -19.41 12.61 -6.46
C GLY A 90 -19.72 14.00 -5.90
N LEU A 91 -19.02 14.41 -4.83
CA LEU A 91 -19.11 15.76 -4.26
C LEU A 91 -18.27 16.81 -5.03
N GLY A 92 -17.59 16.42 -6.11
CA GLY A 92 -16.74 17.31 -6.89
C GLY A 92 -15.44 17.76 -6.22
N LYS A 93 -15.10 17.18 -5.06
CA LYS A 93 -13.88 17.54 -4.32
C LYS A 93 -12.62 16.85 -4.87
N VAL A 94 -12.79 15.74 -5.57
CA VAL A 94 -11.70 14.95 -6.16
C VAL A 94 -12.00 14.71 -7.62
N LYS A 95 -11.00 14.91 -8.47
CA LYS A 95 -11.01 14.48 -9.87
C LYS A 95 -10.17 13.22 -10.01
N MET A 96 -10.73 12.19 -10.59
CA MET A 96 -10.06 10.93 -10.84
C MET A 96 -9.75 10.77 -12.34
N TYR A 97 -8.49 10.56 -12.65
CA TYR A 97 -8.01 10.34 -14.00
C TYR A 97 -7.60 8.88 -14.18
N THR A 98 -8.54 8.06 -14.63
CA THR A 98 -8.28 6.64 -14.92
C THR A 98 -7.49 6.47 -16.21
N ARG A 99 -6.75 5.35 -16.33
CA ARG A 99 -5.94 5.03 -17.52
C ARG A 99 -4.94 6.14 -17.89
N HIS A 100 -4.33 6.74 -16.86
CA HIS A 100 -3.24 7.69 -17.02
C HIS A 100 -1.96 7.10 -16.42
N GLU A 101 -0.88 7.22 -17.16
CA GLU A 101 0.45 6.81 -16.73
C GLU A 101 1.28 8.04 -16.39
N MET A 102 1.83 8.08 -15.18
CA MET A 102 2.76 9.13 -14.79
C MET A 102 4.08 8.95 -15.53
N LEU A 103 4.49 9.96 -16.28
CA LEU A 103 5.74 9.97 -17.02
C LEU A 103 6.87 10.67 -16.26
N ASP A 104 6.56 11.76 -15.57
CA ASP A 104 7.55 12.54 -14.85
C ASP A 104 6.94 13.38 -13.73
N VAL A 105 7.77 13.79 -12.77
CA VAL A 105 7.43 14.78 -11.76
C VAL A 105 8.03 16.13 -12.16
N VAL A 106 7.22 17.17 -12.11
CA VAL A 106 7.65 18.54 -12.41
C VAL A 106 8.25 19.17 -11.17
N LYS A 107 9.53 19.54 -11.26
CA LYS A 107 10.26 20.21 -10.19
C LYS A 107 10.57 21.66 -10.60
N VAL A 108 10.15 22.62 -9.80
CA VAL A 108 10.42 24.04 -9.97
C VAL A 108 10.97 24.57 -8.65
N ASP A 109 12.10 25.25 -8.70
CA ASP A 109 12.79 25.80 -7.52
C ASP A 109 12.96 24.78 -6.39
N GLY A 110 13.38 23.57 -6.73
CA GLY A 110 13.61 22.50 -5.77
C GLY A 110 12.33 21.81 -5.22
N ARG A 111 11.14 22.24 -5.60
CA ARG A 111 9.84 21.74 -5.10
C ARG A 111 9.08 20.99 -6.17
N ALA A 112 8.43 19.89 -5.81
CA ALA A 112 7.48 19.19 -6.68
C ALA A 112 6.24 20.08 -6.89
N ARG A 113 5.93 20.42 -8.13
CA ARG A 113 4.86 21.34 -8.51
C ARG A 113 3.81 20.72 -9.42
N GLY A 114 3.91 19.43 -9.67
CA GLY A 114 2.95 18.72 -10.52
C GLY A 114 3.54 17.47 -11.14
N ILE A 115 2.80 16.91 -12.05
CA ILE A 115 3.20 15.72 -12.83
C ILE A 115 2.92 15.91 -14.30
N ILE A 116 3.64 15.15 -15.11
CA ILE A 116 3.32 14.93 -16.53
C ILE A 116 2.78 13.50 -16.63
N ALA A 117 1.64 13.34 -17.26
CA ALA A 117 1.03 12.03 -17.46
C ALA A 117 0.63 11.83 -18.93
N ARG A 118 0.61 10.58 -19.34
CA ARG A 118 0.10 10.16 -20.64
C ARG A 118 -1.29 9.55 -20.46
N ASN A 119 -2.24 10.05 -21.21
CA ASN A 119 -3.54 9.42 -21.34
C ASN A 119 -3.39 8.16 -22.21
N LEU A 120 -3.62 6.99 -21.66
CA LEU A 120 -3.41 5.71 -22.35
C LEU A 120 -4.49 5.40 -23.41
N ILE A 121 -5.61 6.15 -23.39
CA ILE A 121 -6.66 5.99 -24.41
C ILE A 121 -6.35 6.81 -25.65
N THR A 122 -5.96 8.08 -25.44
CA THR A 122 -5.76 9.03 -26.52
C THR A 122 -4.30 9.20 -26.95
N GLY A 123 -3.35 8.71 -26.15
CA GLY A 123 -1.92 8.92 -26.34
C GLY A 123 -1.43 10.34 -26.01
N LYS A 124 -2.32 11.24 -25.63
CA LYS A 124 -1.97 12.65 -25.34
C LYS A 124 -1.15 12.76 -24.06
N ILE A 125 -0.19 13.68 -24.07
CA ILE A 125 0.58 14.07 -22.89
C ILE A 125 -0.10 15.25 -22.24
N GLU A 126 -0.39 15.10 -20.95
CA GLU A 126 -1.13 16.09 -20.15
C GLU A 126 -0.26 16.54 -18.97
N ARG A 127 -0.49 17.78 -18.53
CA ARG A 127 0.21 18.38 -17.39
C ARG A 127 -0.77 18.68 -16.27
N TYR A 128 -0.41 18.28 -15.06
CA TYR A 128 -1.20 18.52 -13.86
C TYR A 128 -0.37 19.31 -12.86
N ALA A 129 -0.74 20.57 -12.64
CA ALA A 129 -0.11 21.41 -11.64
C ALA A 129 -0.71 21.15 -10.25
N ALA A 130 0.13 21.13 -9.22
CA ALA A 130 -0.29 20.90 -7.84
C ALA A 130 0.64 21.57 -6.84
N HIS A 131 0.12 21.90 -5.67
CA HIS A 131 0.93 22.42 -4.56
C HIS A 131 1.77 21.31 -3.88
N ALA A 132 1.30 20.08 -3.93
CA ALA A 132 1.99 18.89 -3.42
C ALA A 132 1.72 17.70 -4.34
N VAL A 133 2.66 16.76 -4.38
CA VAL A 133 2.56 15.51 -5.14
C VAL A 133 2.78 14.36 -4.17
N VAL A 134 1.81 13.45 -4.10
CA VAL A 134 1.91 12.21 -3.31
C VAL A 134 2.12 11.05 -4.28
N VAL A 135 3.20 10.31 -4.10
CA VAL A 135 3.49 9.09 -4.86
C VAL A 135 3.03 7.89 -4.02
N ALA A 136 1.95 7.25 -4.45
CA ALA A 136 1.34 6.11 -3.77
C ALA A 136 1.12 4.94 -4.76
N THR A 137 2.13 4.66 -5.57
CA THR A 137 2.07 3.72 -6.70
C THR A 137 2.35 2.26 -6.31
N GLY A 138 2.43 1.97 -5.02
CA GLY A 138 2.69 0.62 -4.50
C GLY A 138 4.14 0.19 -4.65
N GLY A 139 4.36 -1.12 -4.67
CA GLY A 139 5.69 -1.71 -4.75
C GLY A 139 6.32 -1.70 -6.15
N TYR A 140 7.50 -2.30 -6.25
CA TYR A 140 8.29 -2.32 -7.48
C TYR A 140 8.86 -3.71 -7.82
N VAL A 141 8.32 -4.77 -7.22
CA VAL A 141 8.88 -6.13 -7.35
C VAL A 141 8.81 -6.65 -8.79
N ASN A 142 7.92 -6.11 -9.62
CA ASN A 142 7.88 -6.44 -11.07
C ASN A 142 9.07 -5.94 -11.88
N THR A 143 10.04 -5.28 -11.25
CA THR A 143 11.36 -5.06 -11.85
C THR A 143 12.23 -6.33 -11.87
N PHE A 144 11.86 -7.33 -11.07
CA PHE A 144 12.58 -8.60 -10.97
C PHE A 144 11.86 -9.71 -11.72
N PHE A 145 12.64 -10.69 -12.16
CA PHE A 145 12.11 -11.88 -12.81
C PHE A 145 11.27 -12.72 -11.83
N LEU A 146 10.18 -13.28 -12.31
CA LEU A 146 9.23 -14.09 -11.53
C LEU A 146 8.68 -13.36 -10.28
N SER A 147 8.26 -12.12 -10.48
CA SER A 147 7.61 -11.35 -9.44
C SER A 147 6.30 -11.98 -8.99
N THR A 148 6.00 -11.84 -7.69
CA THR A 148 4.71 -12.23 -7.09
C THR A 148 3.74 -11.06 -6.96
N ASN A 149 4.12 -9.87 -7.43
CA ASN A 149 3.31 -8.66 -7.37
C ASN A 149 2.49 -8.44 -8.64
N ALA A 150 1.48 -7.58 -8.53
CA ALA A 150 0.72 -7.12 -9.70
C ALA A 150 1.62 -6.43 -10.73
N MET A 151 1.28 -6.56 -12.00
CA MET A 151 2.07 -6.04 -13.14
C MET A 151 2.40 -4.56 -13.05
N ALA A 152 1.49 -3.75 -12.51
CA ALA A 152 1.69 -2.32 -12.35
C ALA A 152 2.71 -1.95 -11.25
N SER A 153 3.15 -2.90 -10.42
CA SER A 153 4.15 -2.69 -9.38
C SER A 153 5.56 -2.70 -9.97
N ASN A 154 5.83 -1.82 -10.91
CA ASN A 154 7.05 -1.78 -11.74
C ASN A 154 8.04 -0.68 -11.36
N GLY A 155 7.72 0.16 -10.37
CA GLY A 155 8.59 1.20 -9.84
C GLY A 155 8.84 2.39 -10.77
N SER A 156 8.17 2.51 -11.91
CA SER A 156 8.41 3.58 -12.88
C SER A 156 8.27 4.99 -12.28
N ALA A 157 7.22 5.24 -11.52
CA ALA A 157 7.00 6.54 -10.87
C ALA A 157 8.06 6.83 -9.80
N ALA A 158 8.41 5.86 -8.98
CA ALA A 158 9.46 6.00 -7.97
C ALA A 158 10.82 6.30 -8.62
N TRP A 159 11.13 5.64 -9.73
CA TRP A 159 12.33 5.91 -10.52
C TRP A 159 12.39 7.33 -11.07
N GLN A 160 11.28 7.86 -11.58
CA GLN A 160 11.24 9.24 -12.06
C GLN A 160 11.50 10.24 -10.90
N CYS A 161 10.92 10.00 -9.74
CA CYS A 161 11.17 10.82 -8.56
C CYS A 161 12.64 10.74 -8.11
N TYR A 162 13.23 9.55 -8.12
CA TYR A 162 14.64 9.34 -7.79
C TYR A 162 15.57 10.12 -8.74
N LYS A 163 15.34 10.05 -10.04
CA LYS A 163 16.10 10.84 -11.03
C LYS A 163 16.02 12.35 -10.80
N LYS A 164 14.95 12.84 -10.18
CA LYS A 164 14.76 14.26 -9.84
C LYS A 164 15.33 14.63 -8.48
N GLY A 165 15.99 13.69 -7.80
CA GLY A 165 16.70 13.91 -6.54
C GLY A 165 15.93 13.50 -5.28
N ALA A 166 14.85 12.74 -5.40
CA ALA A 166 14.23 12.11 -4.24
C ALA A 166 15.10 10.96 -3.73
N TYR A 167 15.15 10.79 -2.42
CA TYR A 167 15.81 9.63 -1.83
C TYR A 167 14.96 8.38 -1.97
N PHE A 168 15.63 7.25 -2.21
CA PHE A 168 15.02 5.93 -2.23
C PHE A 168 15.56 5.12 -1.05
N ALA A 169 14.70 4.86 -0.06
CA ALA A 169 15.09 4.19 1.17
C ALA A 169 14.85 2.67 1.08
N ASN A 170 15.74 1.90 1.70
CA ASN A 170 15.61 0.45 1.90
C ASN A 170 15.30 -0.35 0.62
N PRO A 171 16.03 -0.19 -0.48
CA PRO A 171 15.72 -0.85 -1.75
C PRO A 171 15.87 -2.38 -1.69
N CYS A 172 16.50 -2.91 -0.65
CA CYS A 172 16.63 -4.36 -0.44
C CYS A 172 15.41 -5.00 0.23
N MET A 173 14.46 -4.21 0.73
CA MET A 173 13.24 -4.72 1.37
C MET A 173 12.20 -5.08 0.30
N VAL A 174 12.41 -6.25 -0.31
CA VAL A 174 11.55 -6.81 -1.35
C VAL A 174 10.83 -8.03 -0.78
N GLN A 175 9.51 -8.07 -0.89
CA GLN A 175 8.71 -9.21 -0.47
C GLN A 175 8.40 -10.11 -1.67
N ILE A 176 8.85 -11.35 -1.60
CA ILE A 176 8.45 -12.43 -2.51
C ILE A 176 7.56 -13.38 -1.71
N HIS A 177 6.37 -13.68 -2.21
CA HIS A 177 5.42 -14.52 -1.51
C HIS A 177 5.78 -16.01 -1.67
N PRO A 178 6.06 -16.76 -0.58
CA PRO A 178 6.61 -18.11 -0.68
C PRO A 178 5.60 -19.15 -1.21
N THR A 179 4.30 -18.85 -1.14
CA THR A 179 3.24 -19.75 -1.65
C THR A 179 2.78 -19.37 -3.07
N CYS A 180 3.41 -18.39 -3.67
CA CYS A 180 3.15 -17.95 -5.02
C CYS A 180 4.20 -18.56 -5.94
N VAL A 181 3.78 -19.43 -6.86
CA VAL A 181 4.66 -19.99 -7.88
C VAL A 181 4.33 -19.31 -9.22
N PRO A 182 5.09 -18.30 -9.63
CA PRO A 182 4.84 -17.66 -10.91
C PRO A 182 5.28 -18.61 -12.05
N VAL A 183 4.32 -19.08 -12.81
CA VAL A 183 4.55 -19.90 -14.01
C VAL A 183 4.06 -19.12 -15.20
N HIS A 184 4.95 -18.79 -16.13
CA HIS A 184 4.69 -18.27 -17.48
C HIS A 184 3.35 -17.55 -17.72
N GLY A 185 3.14 -16.40 -17.03
CA GLY A 185 1.96 -15.56 -17.25
C GLY A 185 0.73 -15.87 -16.42
N ASP A 186 0.70 -17.00 -15.73
CA ASP A 186 -0.36 -17.30 -14.78
C ASP A 186 -0.04 -16.69 -13.42
N TYR A 187 -0.95 -15.88 -12.91
CA TYR A 187 -0.88 -15.37 -11.54
C TYR A 187 -1.50 -16.37 -10.59
N PRO A 188 -0.71 -17.08 -9.79
CA PRO A 188 -1.27 -18.01 -8.84
C PRO A 188 -2.06 -17.26 -7.79
N VAL A 189 -3.28 -17.68 -7.58
CA VAL A 189 -4.18 -17.21 -6.54
C VAL A 189 -3.73 -17.84 -5.22
N SER A 190 -2.77 -17.20 -4.56
CA SER A 190 -2.03 -17.83 -3.47
C SER A 190 -2.79 -17.96 -2.14
N TYR A 191 -3.88 -17.22 -1.94
CA TYR A 191 -4.56 -17.19 -0.64
C TYR A 191 -5.96 -17.75 -0.60
N THR A 192 -6.58 -18.03 -1.72
CA THR A 192 -7.97 -18.53 -1.72
C THR A 192 -8.10 -19.97 -1.25
N HIS A 193 -7.00 -20.72 -1.19
CA HIS A 193 -7.01 -22.13 -0.79
C HIS A 193 -6.32 -22.42 0.54
N LEU A 194 -5.76 -21.42 1.21
CA LEU A 194 -5.11 -21.59 2.52
C LEU A 194 -5.98 -21.19 3.71
N THR A 195 -7.25 -20.96 3.51
CA THR A 195 -8.22 -20.80 4.60
C THR A 195 -8.83 -22.16 4.96
N LEU A 196 -8.07 -22.95 5.65
CA LEU A 196 -8.57 -24.06 6.46
C LEU A 196 -8.68 -23.60 7.90
#